data_2bd9d1137b893e3ace451d9b2fa04076
#
_entry.id   2bd9d1137b893e3ace451d9b2fa04076
#
_cell.length_a   1.000
_cell.length_b   1.000
_cell.length_c   1.000
_cell.angle_alpha   90.00
_cell.angle_beta   90.00
_cell.angle_gamma   90.00
#
_symmetry.space_group_name_H-M   'P 1'
#
loop_
_entity.id
_entity.type
_entity.pdbx_description
1 polymer ?
#
loop_
_entity_poly.entity_id
_entity_poly.type
_entity_poly.pdbx_seq_one_letter_code
_entity_poly.pdbx_strand_id
1 'polypeptide(L)'
;MKRRSRGSWGPHQGPQGPQQGPQASEGLARPHAVPDRSQGSRRGGFTLVELLVAVVVAGILMTAIFQVLVSQQRIFTVQRERIQSQQTVRSGLEIMAAELRELSPGEGDFLMAEPDEVEFRVVRGMGVACEKTSDSPLILRVVGQGQGIVEGDSVHLYVEGNPSVPGSDFWVTAGVSDVGADEGPCPVPLSAAEEDRPVGRLLTLVPSVTIDTSEVRTGAMLRILEHFSYGLMTFQGEPYLARTGSASLDVIPLVGPVRADDGVAFRYLDADGNETTTLAAIQTVEVTVRTASGARDPSGRLIGDSLSVVIHARN
;
A
#
# COMPACT_ATOMS: atom_id res chain seq x y z
N MET A 1 -5.92 -8.97 48.25
CA MET A 1 -7.28 -8.43 48.44
C MET A 1 -7.48 -7.25 47.51
N LYS A 2 -8.25 -7.40 46.46
CA LYS A 2 -9.24 -6.57 45.76
C LYS A 2 -9.32 -6.97 44.28
N ARG A 3 -10.34 -7.78 43.99
CA ARG A 3 -10.86 -8.04 42.61
C ARG A 3 -11.49 -6.76 42.06
N ARG A 4 -11.29 -6.48 40.77
CA ARG A 4 -12.21 -5.69 39.93
C ARG A 4 -12.29 -6.38 38.58
N SER A 5 -13.30 -7.02 38.31
CA SER A 5 -14.62 -6.92 37.63
C SER A 5 -14.46 -6.58 36.14
N ARG A 6 -14.80 -7.63 35.35
CA ARG A 6 -14.99 -7.61 33.89
C ARG A 6 -16.19 -6.71 33.56
N GLY A 7 -16.02 -5.77 32.64
CA GLY A 7 -17.08 -5.08 31.95
C GLY A 7 -17.48 -5.81 30.68
N SER A 8 -18.68 -6.36 30.65
CA SER A 8 -19.29 -6.93 29.45
C SER A 8 -19.89 -5.81 28.59
N TRP A 9 -19.53 -5.75 27.35
CA TRP A 9 -20.21 -4.89 26.37
C TRP A 9 -21.35 -5.69 25.73
N GLY A 10 -22.59 -5.26 25.96
CA GLY A 10 -23.78 -5.77 25.29
C GLY A 10 -24.01 -5.10 23.92
N PRO A 11 -24.77 -5.75 23.03
CA PRO A 11 -25.03 -5.23 21.70
C PRO A 11 -26.07 -4.09 21.73
N HIS A 12 -25.74 -3.00 21.01
CA HIS A 12 -26.65 -1.88 20.77
C HIS A 12 -27.81 -2.31 19.87
N GLN A 13 -29.02 -2.22 20.43
CA GLN A 13 -30.27 -2.31 19.69
C GLN A 13 -30.54 -0.99 18.95
N GLY A 14 -30.84 -1.08 17.69
CA GLY A 14 -31.25 0.06 16.85
C GLY A 14 -32.69 0.51 17.15
N PRO A 15 -33.07 1.74 16.74
CA PRO A 15 -34.37 2.32 17.09
C PRO A 15 -35.51 1.65 16.32
N GLN A 16 -36.52 1.21 17.08
CA GLN A 16 -37.79 0.70 16.58
C GLN A 16 -38.67 1.86 16.10
N GLY A 17 -39.18 1.77 14.88
CA GLY A 17 -40.19 2.68 14.33
C GLY A 17 -41.55 2.49 14.95
N PRO A 18 -42.45 3.50 14.85
CA PRO A 18 -43.71 3.52 15.55
C PRO A 18 -44.72 2.51 15.02
N GLN A 19 -45.26 1.69 15.89
CA GLN A 19 -46.38 0.81 15.65
C GLN A 19 -47.69 1.65 15.63
N GLN A 20 -48.40 1.63 14.51
CA GLN A 20 -49.76 2.15 14.43
C GLN A 20 -50.73 1.05 14.86
N GLY A 21 -51.46 1.34 15.90
CA GLY A 21 -52.55 0.49 16.43
C GLY A 21 -53.81 0.52 15.56
N PRO A 22 -54.66 -0.52 15.71
CA PRO A 22 -55.87 -0.62 14.92
C PRO A 22 -56.99 0.26 15.52
N GLN A 23 -57.58 1.14 14.74
CA GLN A 23 -58.84 1.79 15.06
C GLN A 23 -59.98 0.92 14.58
N ALA A 24 -60.79 0.45 15.53
CA ALA A 24 -62.09 -0.13 15.30
C ALA A 24 -63.09 0.98 15.09
N SER A 25 -63.83 0.96 13.99
CA SER A 25 -65.08 1.67 13.86
C SER A 25 -66.13 0.76 13.27
N GLU A 26 -67.05 0.36 14.13
CA GLU A 26 -68.32 -0.26 13.78
C GLU A 26 -69.16 0.71 12.91
N GLY A 27 -69.53 0.25 11.75
CA GLY A 27 -70.47 0.96 10.84
C GLY A 27 -71.39 -0.03 10.17
N LEU A 28 -72.55 -0.26 10.79
CA LEU A 28 -73.67 -0.98 10.16
C LEU A 28 -74.04 -0.32 8.84
N ALA A 29 -73.89 -1.03 7.75
CA ALA A 29 -74.47 -0.63 6.45
C ALA A 29 -75.24 -1.79 5.80
N ARG A 30 -76.43 -1.45 5.40
CA ARG A 30 -77.52 -2.26 4.83
C ARG A 30 -77.10 -2.99 3.55
N PRO A 31 -77.74 -4.14 3.25
CA PRO A 31 -77.48 -4.84 1.99
C PRO A 31 -78.13 -4.14 0.82
N HIS A 32 -77.31 -3.51 -0.01
CA HIS A 32 -77.75 -3.10 -1.35
C HIS A 32 -77.64 -4.30 -2.29
N ALA A 33 -78.77 -4.67 -2.85
CA ALA A 33 -78.88 -5.63 -3.93
C ALA A 33 -78.05 -5.19 -5.12
N VAL A 34 -77.01 -5.99 -5.45
CA VAL A 34 -76.23 -5.82 -6.64
C VAL A 34 -76.99 -6.42 -7.80
N PRO A 35 -77.29 -5.70 -8.89
CA PRO A 35 -77.85 -6.30 -10.06
C PRO A 35 -76.84 -7.20 -10.72
N ASP A 36 -77.19 -8.46 -10.85
CA ASP A 36 -76.48 -9.47 -11.62
C ASP A 36 -76.40 -9.04 -13.08
N ARG A 37 -75.30 -8.38 -13.47
CA ARG A 37 -74.90 -8.18 -14.87
C ARG A 37 -73.99 -9.34 -15.23
N SER A 38 -74.57 -10.48 -15.55
CA SER A 38 -73.95 -11.53 -16.33
C SER A 38 -73.69 -11.00 -17.75
N GLN A 39 -72.68 -10.09 -17.89
CA GLN A 39 -72.07 -9.81 -19.18
C GLN A 39 -71.29 -11.07 -19.57
N GLY A 40 -71.92 -11.88 -20.37
CA GLY A 40 -71.27 -13.04 -21.03
C GLY A 40 -70.09 -12.51 -21.84
N SER A 41 -68.92 -12.59 -21.20
CA SER A 41 -67.65 -12.37 -21.91
C SER A 41 -67.57 -13.36 -23.03
N ARG A 42 -67.87 -12.88 -24.25
CA ARG A 42 -67.59 -13.62 -25.50
C ARG A 42 -66.08 -13.87 -25.48
N ARG A 43 -65.69 -15.10 -25.15
CA ARG A 43 -64.34 -15.58 -25.35
C ARG A 43 -64.08 -15.66 -26.84
N GLY A 44 -63.65 -14.57 -27.43
CA GLY A 44 -63.13 -14.53 -28.79
C GLY A 44 -61.87 -15.41 -28.80
N GLY A 45 -61.88 -16.51 -29.54
CA GLY A 45 -60.69 -17.29 -29.79
C GLY A 45 -59.70 -16.48 -30.60
N PHE A 46 -58.41 -16.55 -30.25
CA PHE A 46 -57.35 -15.95 -31.05
C PHE A 46 -57.32 -16.55 -32.45
N THR A 47 -57.17 -15.74 -33.47
CA THR A 47 -56.95 -16.21 -34.82
C THR A 47 -55.48 -16.65 -34.99
N LEU A 48 -55.23 -17.64 -35.84
CA LEU A 48 -53.89 -18.11 -36.15
C LEU A 48 -52.99 -17.01 -36.69
N VAL A 49 -53.57 -16.07 -37.46
CA VAL A 49 -52.88 -14.87 -37.99
C VAL A 49 -52.45 -13.93 -36.91
N GLU A 50 -53.28 -13.68 -35.90
CA GLU A 50 -52.97 -12.79 -34.73
C GLU A 50 -51.83 -13.34 -33.92
N LEU A 51 -51.79 -14.65 -33.70
CA LEU A 51 -50.69 -15.33 -33.01
C LEU A 51 -49.40 -15.24 -33.81
N LEU A 52 -49.43 -15.41 -35.14
CA LEU A 52 -48.28 -15.32 -36.02
C LEU A 52 -47.70 -13.91 -36.01
N VAL A 53 -48.56 -12.87 -36.12
CA VAL A 53 -48.14 -11.47 -36.04
C VAL A 53 -47.54 -11.13 -34.66
N ALA A 54 -48.13 -11.64 -33.57
CA ALA A 54 -47.63 -11.44 -32.23
C ALA A 54 -46.21 -12.03 -32.04
N VAL A 55 -45.96 -13.24 -32.57
CA VAL A 55 -44.64 -13.90 -32.47
C VAL A 55 -43.58 -13.15 -33.28
N VAL A 56 -43.92 -12.65 -34.49
CA VAL A 56 -42.99 -11.84 -35.30
C VAL A 56 -42.64 -10.55 -34.62
N VAL A 57 -43.63 -9.82 -34.09
CA VAL A 57 -43.40 -8.56 -33.36
C VAL A 57 -42.59 -8.82 -32.09
N ALA A 58 -42.90 -9.89 -31.33
CA ALA A 58 -42.17 -10.24 -30.16
C ALA A 58 -40.69 -10.59 -30.49
N GLY A 59 -40.45 -11.28 -31.61
CA GLY A 59 -39.09 -11.59 -32.09
C GLY A 59 -38.26 -10.34 -32.39
N ILE A 60 -38.87 -9.35 -33.07
CA ILE A 60 -38.22 -8.07 -33.37
C ILE A 60 -37.90 -7.33 -32.07
N LEU A 61 -38.85 -7.24 -31.16
CA LEU A 61 -38.66 -6.57 -29.86
C LEU A 61 -37.56 -7.24 -29.01
N MET A 62 -37.58 -8.57 -28.96
CA MET A 62 -36.53 -9.34 -28.25
C MET A 62 -35.14 -9.06 -28.80
N THR A 63 -35.01 -9.00 -30.14
CA THR A 63 -33.74 -8.68 -30.79
C THR A 63 -33.24 -7.27 -30.40
N ALA A 64 -34.13 -6.29 -30.41
CA ALA A 64 -33.80 -4.93 -30.03
C ALA A 64 -33.39 -4.84 -28.55
N ILE A 65 -34.14 -5.50 -27.66
CA ILE A 65 -33.81 -5.53 -26.22
C ILE A 65 -32.45 -6.22 -26.00
N PHE A 66 -32.19 -7.33 -26.69
CA PHE A 66 -30.91 -8.04 -26.56
C PHE A 66 -29.72 -7.18 -26.99
N GLN A 67 -29.83 -6.42 -28.08
CA GLN A 67 -28.79 -5.49 -28.52
C GLN A 67 -28.51 -4.41 -27.46
N VAL A 68 -29.54 -3.85 -26.84
CA VAL A 68 -29.39 -2.87 -25.76
C VAL A 68 -28.69 -3.48 -24.55
N LEU A 69 -29.06 -4.71 -24.13
CA LEU A 69 -28.45 -5.41 -23.02
C LEU A 69 -26.96 -5.67 -23.26
N VAL A 70 -26.58 -6.16 -24.46
CA VAL A 70 -25.18 -6.38 -24.82
C VAL A 70 -24.39 -5.07 -24.80
N SER A 71 -24.98 -3.99 -25.34
CA SER A 71 -24.33 -2.66 -25.30
C SER A 71 -24.12 -2.18 -23.85
N GLN A 72 -25.13 -2.29 -23.00
CA GLN A 72 -25.02 -1.92 -21.59
C GLN A 72 -23.97 -2.74 -20.86
N GLN A 73 -23.92 -4.07 -21.07
CA GLN A 73 -22.89 -4.91 -20.44
C GLN A 73 -21.49 -4.47 -20.82
N ARG A 74 -21.23 -4.11 -22.07
CA ARG A 74 -19.92 -3.58 -22.50
C ARG A 74 -19.57 -2.27 -21.77
N ILE A 75 -20.52 -1.35 -21.67
CA ILE A 75 -20.30 -0.09 -20.97
C ILE A 75 -19.99 -0.33 -19.49
N PHE A 76 -20.73 -1.22 -18.82
CA PHE A 76 -20.49 -1.57 -17.42
C PHE A 76 -19.11 -2.19 -17.21
N THR A 77 -18.67 -3.09 -18.08
CA THR A 77 -17.34 -3.70 -17.99
C THR A 77 -16.25 -2.65 -18.11
N VAL A 78 -16.32 -1.76 -19.10
CA VAL A 78 -15.37 -0.67 -19.32
C VAL A 78 -15.33 0.28 -18.12
N GLN A 79 -16.48 0.67 -17.59
CA GLN A 79 -16.53 1.55 -16.42
C GLN A 79 -15.94 0.89 -15.17
N ARG A 80 -16.24 -0.38 -14.95
CA ARG A 80 -15.72 -1.14 -13.82
C ARG A 80 -14.19 -1.26 -13.88
N GLU A 81 -13.64 -1.60 -15.03
CA GLU A 81 -12.19 -1.69 -15.24
C GLU A 81 -11.51 -0.34 -15.00
N ARG A 82 -12.12 0.75 -15.49
CA ARG A 82 -11.58 2.09 -15.27
C ARG A 82 -11.57 2.47 -13.80
N ILE A 83 -12.66 2.23 -13.07
CA ILE A 83 -12.74 2.51 -11.63
C ILE A 83 -11.72 1.68 -10.87
N GLN A 84 -11.62 0.39 -11.17
CA GLN A 84 -10.67 -0.51 -10.53
C GLN A 84 -9.23 -0.08 -10.80
N SER A 85 -8.89 0.27 -12.04
CA SER A 85 -7.57 0.80 -12.40
C SER A 85 -7.24 2.07 -11.61
N GLN A 86 -8.15 3.05 -11.55
CA GLN A 86 -7.94 4.27 -10.79
C GLN A 86 -7.73 4.03 -9.30
N GLN A 87 -8.48 3.11 -8.70
CA GLN A 87 -8.33 2.75 -7.29
C GLN A 87 -6.97 2.10 -7.04
N THR A 88 -6.55 1.15 -7.89
CA THR A 88 -5.26 0.47 -7.76
C THR A 88 -4.10 1.45 -7.90
N VAL A 89 -4.16 2.36 -8.92
CA VAL A 89 -3.13 3.39 -9.11
C VAL A 89 -3.04 4.30 -7.88
N ARG A 90 -4.17 4.77 -7.38
CA ARG A 90 -4.19 5.66 -6.21
C ARG A 90 -3.61 4.98 -4.97
N SER A 91 -4.04 3.75 -4.66
CA SER A 91 -3.54 3.01 -3.51
C SER A 91 -2.04 2.70 -3.62
N GLY A 92 -1.55 2.29 -4.80
CA GLY A 92 -0.13 2.02 -5.01
C GLY A 92 0.74 3.29 -4.88
N LEU A 93 0.27 4.41 -5.45
CA LEU A 93 0.95 5.70 -5.31
C LEU A 93 0.92 6.23 -3.87
N GLU A 94 -0.13 5.97 -3.10
CA GLU A 94 -0.19 6.34 -1.67
C GLU A 94 0.87 5.59 -0.85
N ILE A 95 1.07 4.29 -1.10
CA ILE A 95 2.11 3.49 -0.44
C ILE A 95 3.49 4.06 -0.75
N MET A 96 3.80 4.24 -2.04
CA MET A 96 5.08 4.79 -2.48
C MET A 96 5.30 6.21 -1.94
N ALA A 97 4.26 7.07 -1.97
CA ALA A 97 4.36 8.42 -1.46
C ALA A 97 4.61 8.47 0.05
N ALA A 98 4.08 7.52 0.81
CA ALA A 98 4.35 7.43 2.24
C ALA A 98 5.84 7.14 2.50
N GLU A 99 6.44 6.20 1.77
CA GLU A 99 7.85 5.86 1.92
C GLU A 99 8.78 6.98 1.42
N LEU A 100 8.50 7.56 0.25
CA LEU A 100 9.34 8.64 -0.29
C LEU A 100 9.31 9.93 0.55
N ARG A 101 8.22 10.18 1.31
CA ARG A 101 8.15 11.34 2.22
C ARG A 101 9.04 11.21 3.45
N GLU A 102 9.42 9.99 3.82
CA GLU A 102 10.29 9.74 4.98
C GLU A 102 11.77 9.98 4.66
N LEU A 103 12.13 10.07 3.38
CA LEU A 103 13.50 10.17 2.92
C LEU A 103 14.09 11.55 3.23
N SER A 104 15.34 11.55 3.65
CA SER A 104 16.19 12.71 3.86
C SER A 104 17.30 12.73 2.80
N PRO A 105 17.12 13.41 1.67
CA PRO A 105 18.10 13.42 0.57
C PRO A 105 19.49 13.87 1.01
N GLY A 106 19.55 14.87 1.89
CA GLY A 106 20.80 15.37 2.47
C GLY A 106 21.56 14.34 3.31
N GLU A 107 20.89 13.34 3.88
CA GLU A 107 21.49 12.21 4.61
C GLU A 107 21.86 11.05 3.66
N GLY A 108 21.60 11.21 2.35
CA GLY A 108 21.95 10.22 1.31
C GLY A 108 20.98 9.04 1.26
N ASP A 109 19.71 9.25 1.54
CA ASP A 109 18.72 8.18 1.47
C ASP A 109 18.36 7.76 0.05
N PHE A 110 18.52 8.65 -0.94
CA PHE A 110 18.47 8.26 -2.34
C PHE A 110 19.78 7.60 -2.77
N LEU A 111 19.69 6.43 -3.39
CA LEU A 111 20.83 5.67 -3.91
C LEU A 111 20.92 5.77 -5.44
N MET A 112 19.76 5.82 -6.11
CA MET A 112 19.64 5.99 -7.56
C MET A 112 18.36 6.77 -7.88
N ALA A 113 18.43 7.62 -8.91
CA ALA A 113 17.32 8.42 -9.37
C ALA A 113 17.33 8.47 -10.91
N GLU A 114 16.66 7.48 -11.52
CA GLU A 114 16.54 7.34 -12.97
C GLU A 114 15.09 7.68 -13.41
N PRO A 115 14.84 7.97 -14.68
CA PRO A 115 13.50 8.35 -15.15
C PRO A 115 12.43 7.26 -14.98
N ASP A 116 12.81 6.00 -14.91
CA ASP A 116 11.91 4.83 -14.81
C ASP A 116 12.12 3.99 -13.55
N GLU A 117 13.13 4.34 -12.74
CA GLU A 117 13.47 3.64 -11.51
C GLU A 117 14.01 4.60 -10.45
N VAL A 118 13.65 4.36 -9.19
CA VAL A 118 14.23 5.03 -8.03
C VAL A 118 14.66 4.00 -7.00
N GLU A 119 15.90 4.11 -6.51
CA GLU A 119 16.42 3.29 -5.43
C GLU A 119 16.71 4.16 -4.21
N PHE A 120 16.30 3.69 -3.05
CA PHE A 120 16.44 4.43 -1.80
C PHE A 120 16.48 3.49 -0.59
N ARG A 121 16.83 4.05 0.56
CA ARG A 121 16.82 3.34 1.84
C ARG A 121 15.88 4.00 2.83
N VAL A 122 15.23 3.18 3.64
CA VAL A 122 14.25 3.60 4.65
C VAL A 122 14.62 3.03 5.99
N VAL A 123 14.40 3.79 7.06
CA VAL A 123 14.55 3.28 8.42
C VAL A 123 13.41 2.30 8.73
N ARG A 124 13.75 1.02 8.92
CA ARG A 124 12.79 -0.04 9.27
C ARG A 124 12.82 -0.44 10.74
N GLY A 125 13.86 -0.03 11.43
CA GLY A 125 14.01 -0.34 12.83
C GLY A 125 15.09 0.50 13.49
N MET A 126 15.15 0.37 14.80
CA MET A 126 16.17 0.98 15.62
C MET A 126 16.80 -0.09 16.53
N GLY A 127 18.08 0.04 16.78
CA GLY A 127 18.81 -0.81 17.68
C GLY A 127 19.74 -0.03 18.60
N VAL A 128 20.20 -0.70 19.63
CA VAL A 128 21.22 -0.19 20.55
C VAL A 128 22.29 -1.25 20.70
N ALA A 129 23.53 -0.86 20.51
CA ALA A 129 24.67 -1.72 20.76
C ALA A 129 24.84 -1.92 22.27
N CYS A 130 24.54 -3.11 22.78
CA CYS A 130 24.70 -3.40 24.21
C CYS A 130 26.05 -4.02 24.54
N GLU A 131 26.80 -4.47 23.54
CA GLU A 131 28.15 -5.01 23.68
C GLU A 131 28.94 -4.81 22.40
N LYS A 132 30.22 -4.50 22.52
CA LYS A 132 31.17 -4.55 21.42
C LYS A 132 32.12 -5.70 21.65
N THR A 133 32.10 -6.70 20.77
CA THR A 133 32.90 -7.92 20.90
C THR A 133 34.20 -7.86 20.12
N SER A 134 34.26 -7.03 19.06
CA SER A 134 35.48 -6.88 18.24
C SER A 134 35.52 -5.48 17.60
N ASP A 135 36.73 -4.98 17.38
CA ASP A 135 37.03 -3.76 16.66
C ASP A 135 37.37 -4.00 15.17
N SER A 136 37.90 -5.17 14.84
CA SER A 136 38.29 -5.49 13.47
C SER A 136 38.13 -7.00 13.20
N PRO A 137 37.08 -7.43 12.50
CA PRO A 137 35.95 -6.61 12.05
C PRO A 137 35.15 -6.01 13.21
N LEU A 138 34.42 -4.92 12.96
CA LEU A 138 33.52 -4.32 13.96
C LEU A 138 32.34 -5.26 14.21
N ILE A 139 32.27 -5.83 15.42
CA ILE A 139 31.18 -6.73 15.81
C ILE A 139 30.49 -6.17 17.04
N LEU A 140 29.20 -5.93 16.91
CA LEU A 140 28.34 -5.39 17.94
C LEU A 140 27.21 -6.38 18.27
N ARG A 141 26.93 -6.56 19.57
CA ARG A 141 25.66 -7.19 19.98
C ARG A 141 24.60 -6.09 20.05
N VAL A 142 23.55 -6.24 19.28
CA VAL A 142 22.53 -5.23 19.11
C VAL A 142 21.17 -5.76 19.57
N VAL A 143 20.51 -4.99 20.44
CA VAL A 143 19.10 -5.16 20.76
C VAL A 143 18.32 -4.19 19.90
N GLY A 144 17.37 -4.70 19.12
CA GLY A 144 16.60 -3.87 18.19
C GLY A 144 15.10 -4.06 18.32
N GLN A 145 14.37 -3.04 17.86
CA GLN A 145 12.94 -3.08 17.62
C GLN A 145 12.70 -2.78 16.14
N GLY A 146 11.79 -3.53 15.53
CA GLY A 146 11.46 -3.40 14.13
C GLY A 146 11.57 -4.72 13.38
N GLN A 147 11.68 -4.66 12.06
CA GLN A 147 11.92 -5.85 11.25
C GLN A 147 13.33 -6.38 11.50
N GLY A 148 13.47 -7.71 11.44
CA GLY A 148 14.76 -8.37 11.70
C GLY A 148 15.83 -7.90 10.73
N ILE A 149 17.04 -7.64 11.25
CA ILE A 149 18.22 -7.31 10.44
C ILE A 149 18.65 -8.57 9.71
N VAL A 150 18.99 -8.44 8.42
CA VAL A 150 19.54 -9.51 7.59
C VAL A 150 20.90 -9.10 7.00
N GLU A 151 21.65 -10.09 6.55
CA GLU A 151 22.87 -9.85 5.79
C GLU A 151 22.55 -9.08 4.50
N GLY A 152 23.34 -8.07 4.19
CA GLY A 152 23.13 -7.15 3.06
C GLY A 152 22.38 -5.87 3.42
N ASP A 153 21.73 -5.80 4.57
CA ASP A 153 21.16 -4.55 5.08
C ASP A 153 22.24 -3.51 5.37
N SER A 154 21.83 -2.28 5.52
CA SER A 154 22.68 -1.20 5.99
C SER A 154 22.19 -0.68 7.32
N VAL A 155 23.09 -0.11 8.09
CA VAL A 155 22.75 0.59 9.33
C VAL A 155 23.39 1.97 9.34
N HIS A 156 22.70 2.95 9.90
CA HIS A 156 23.33 4.18 10.38
C HIS A 156 23.72 3.98 11.84
N LEU A 157 25.00 3.93 12.07
CA LEU A 157 25.61 3.79 13.40
C LEU A 157 25.99 5.15 13.93
N TYR A 158 25.51 5.49 15.12
CA TYR A 158 25.90 6.70 15.83
C TYR A 158 27.28 6.49 16.47
N VAL A 159 28.19 7.39 16.21
CA VAL A 159 29.54 7.39 16.75
C VAL A 159 29.71 8.62 17.65
N GLU A 160 30.01 8.39 18.93
CA GLU A 160 30.32 9.47 19.86
C GLU A 160 31.73 9.97 19.58
N GLY A 161 31.82 11.23 19.20
CA GLY A 161 33.10 11.89 19.02
C GLY A 161 33.76 12.31 20.36
N ASN A 162 34.66 13.26 20.29
CA ASN A 162 35.33 13.78 21.49
C ASN A 162 34.35 14.60 22.34
N PRO A 163 34.05 14.18 23.60
CA PRO A 163 33.09 14.90 24.45
C PRO A 163 33.50 16.35 24.78
N SER A 164 34.77 16.68 24.55
CA SER A 164 35.27 18.06 24.74
C SER A 164 35.05 18.95 23.50
N VAL A 165 34.59 18.40 22.39
CA VAL A 165 34.37 19.08 21.12
C VAL A 165 32.89 19.02 20.76
N PRO A 166 32.09 20.05 21.00
CA PRO A 166 30.69 20.08 20.63
C PRO A 166 30.50 19.82 19.12
N GLY A 167 29.57 18.91 18.76
CA GLY A 167 29.28 18.58 17.37
C GLY A 167 30.29 17.63 16.72
N SER A 168 31.13 16.96 17.51
CA SER A 168 32.03 15.92 17.00
C SER A 168 31.36 14.56 16.79
N ASP A 169 30.15 14.42 17.31
CA ASP A 169 29.35 13.21 17.11
C ASP A 169 28.85 13.15 15.66
N PHE A 170 28.81 11.96 15.10
CA PHE A 170 28.36 11.78 13.72
C PHE A 170 27.70 10.42 13.50
N TRP A 171 26.95 10.34 12.41
CA TRP A 171 26.39 9.09 11.91
C TRP A 171 27.26 8.53 10.81
N VAL A 172 27.53 7.23 10.84
CA VAL A 172 28.21 6.53 9.78
C VAL A 172 27.34 5.43 9.21
N THR A 173 27.29 5.31 7.90
CA THR A 173 26.64 4.18 7.24
C THR A 173 27.59 2.98 7.31
N ALA A 174 27.07 1.82 7.71
CA ALA A 174 27.80 0.56 7.68
C ALA A 174 26.92 -0.53 7.05
N GLY A 175 27.51 -1.36 6.19
CA GLY A 175 26.87 -2.56 5.68
C GLY A 175 26.88 -3.66 6.72
N VAL A 176 25.82 -4.46 6.77
CA VAL A 176 25.73 -5.67 7.59
C VAL A 176 26.29 -6.83 6.76
N SER A 177 27.50 -7.28 7.07
CA SER A 177 28.15 -8.36 6.34
C SER A 177 27.85 -9.75 6.91
N ASP A 178 27.37 -9.82 8.15
CA ASP A 178 26.95 -11.08 8.78
C ASP A 178 26.03 -10.80 9.96
N VAL A 179 25.05 -11.66 10.15
CA VAL A 179 24.16 -11.67 11.31
C VAL A 179 24.34 -12.99 12.04
N GLY A 180 25.03 -12.93 13.16
CA GLY A 180 25.31 -14.11 13.96
C GLY A 180 24.05 -14.84 14.41
N ALA A 181 24.10 -16.17 14.34
CA ALA A 181 23.00 -17.03 14.79
C ALA A 181 22.80 -17.00 16.31
N ASP A 182 23.82 -16.59 17.05
CA ASP A 182 23.79 -16.55 18.51
C ASP A 182 23.04 -15.33 19.01
N GLU A 183 21.90 -15.60 19.61
CA GLU A 183 21.19 -14.65 20.45
C GLU A 183 21.70 -14.81 21.89
N GLY A 184 22.14 -13.73 22.48
CA GLY A 184 22.65 -13.76 23.85
C GLY A 184 22.22 -12.57 24.67
N PRO A 185 22.16 -12.71 26.00
CA PRO A 185 21.77 -11.61 26.87
C PRO A 185 22.78 -10.46 26.78
N CYS A 186 22.28 -9.26 26.75
CA CYS A 186 23.11 -8.08 26.86
C CYS A 186 23.74 -7.95 28.24
N PRO A 187 25.03 -7.57 28.33
CA PRO A 187 25.72 -7.43 29.65
C PRO A 187 25.17 -6.23 30.46
N VAL A 188 24.41 -5.32 29.88
CA VAL A 188 23.87 -4.11 30.51
C VAL A 188 22.36 -4.05 30.32
N PRO A 189 21.57 -3.57 31.28
CA PRO A 189 21.95 -2.95 32.55
C PRO A 189 22.37 -3.94 33.62
N LEU A 190 23.39 -3.55 34.38
CA LEU A 190 24.02 -4.36 35.43
C LEU A 190 23.10 -4.76 36.60
N SER A 191 21.90 -4.17 36.70
CA SER A 191 20.96 -4.38 37.80
C SER A 191 19.88 -5.42 37.52
N ALA A 192 19.75 -5.91 36.27
CA ALA A 192 18.76 -6.92 35.93
C ALA A 192 19.31 -8.32 36.16
N ALA A 193 18.49 -9.24 36.64
CA ALA A 193 18.83 -10.66 36.62
C ALA A 193 19.11 -11.09 35.16
N GLU A 194 19.97 -12.07 34.98
CA GLU A 194 20.41 -12.47 33.62
C GLU A 194 19.23 -12.90 32.75
N GLU A 195 18.23 -13.52 33.36
CA GLU A 195 16.98 -13.95 32.74
C GLU A 195 16.06 -12.78 32.28
N ASP A 196 16.24 -11.60 32.87
CA ASP A 196 15.47 -10.38 32.52
C ASP A 196 16.22 -9.47 31.53
N ARG A 197 17.43 -9.83 31.14
CA ARG A 197 18.23 -9.02 30.21
C ARG A 197 17.70 -9.15 28.77
N PRO A 198 17.65 -8.04 28.02
CA PRO A 198 17.27 -8.12 26.62
C PRO A 198 18.27 -8.98 25.85
N VAL A 199 17.73 -9.80 24.96
CA VAL A 199 18.52 -10.67 24.09
C VAL A 199 18.85 -9.89 22.81
N GLY A 200 20.14 -9.86 22.45
CA GLY A 200 20.64 -9.19 21.26
C GLY A 200 21.32 -10.15 20.29
N ARG A 201 21.38 -9.76 19.02
CA ARG A 201 22.10 -10.46 17.96
C ARG A 201 23.47 -9.83 17.72
N LEU A 202 24.43 -10.66 17.33
CA LEU A 202 25.74 -10.17 16.86
C LEU A 202 25.62 -9.73 15.42
N LEU A 203 26.05 -8.50 15.13
CA LEU A 203 26.14 -7.94 13.78
C LEU A 203 27.60 -7.68 13.46
N THR A 204 28.06 -8.17 12.32
CA THR A 204 29.35 -7.79 11.76
C THR A 204 29.14 -6.64 10.81
N LEU A 205 29.73 -5.50 11.12
CA LEU A 205 29.52 -4.24 10.41
C LEU A 205 30.78 -3.85 9.62
N VAL A 206 30.55 -3.37 8.40
CA VAL A 206 31.57 -2.80 7.52
C VAL A 206 31.22 -1.32 7.28
N PRO A 207 31.85 -0.38 8.01
CA PRO A 207 31.64 1.04 7.81
C PRO A 207 31.98 1.47 6.39
N SER A 208 31.16 2.35 5.79
CA SER A 208 31.36 2.87 4.45
C SER A 208 32.54 3.83 4.32
N VAL A 209 33.00 4.35 5.44
CA VAL A 209 34.18 5.21 5.57
C VAL A 209 35.06 4.70 6.71
N THR A 210 36.34 4.99 6.63
CA THR A 210 37.29 4.62 7.71
C THR A 210 36.93 5.45 8.95
N ILE A 211 36.62 4.74 10.03
CA ILE A 211 36.35 5.32 11.35
C ILE A 211 37.33 4.72 12.38
N ASP A 212 37.55 5.43 13.46
CA ASP A 212 38.15 4.83 14.63
C ASP A 212 37.09 4.01 15.37
N THR A 213 37.15 2.70 15.20
CA THR A 213 36.18 1.77 15.83
C THR A 213 36.23 1.81 17.35
N SER A 214 37.30 2.34 17.95
CA SER A 214 37.38 2.53 19.41
C SER A 214 36.39 3.60 19.92
N GLU A 215 35.95 4.52 19.05
CA GLU A 215 34.95 5.54 19.35
C GLU A 215 33.53 4.96 19.35
N VAL A 216 33.31 3.78 18.75
CA VAL A 216 32.03 3.06 18.83
C VAL A 216 31.88 2.45 20.22
N ARG A 217 30.96 2.97 21.00
CA ARG A 217 30.75 2.58 22.39
C ARG A 217 29.50 1.74 22.58
N THR A 218 29.50 1.00 23.69
CA THR A 218 28.27 0.40 24.21
C THR A 218 27.24 1.52 24.49
N GLY A 219 26.02 1.35 24.02
CA GLY A 219 24.99 2.38 24.03
C GLY A 219 24.81 3.08 22.68
N ALA A 220 25.72 2.86 21.73
CA ALA A 220 25.59 3.45 20.39
C ALA A 220 24.26 3.06 19.76
N MET A 221 23.57 4.07 19.20
CA MET A 221 22.30 3.86 18.50
C MET A 221 22.57 3.45 17.05
N LEU A 222 21.72 2.54 16.57
CA LEU A 222 21.69 2.11 15.17
C LEU A 222 20.31 2.36 14.58
N ARG A 223 20.25 2.96 13.39
CA ARG A 223 19.06 2.94 12.55
C ARG A 223 19.24 1.84 11.52
N ILE A 224 18.33 0.89 11.48
CA ILE A 224 18.35 -0.22 10.54
C ILE A 224 17.70 0.27 9.25
N LEU A 225 18.41 0.16 8.16
CA LEU A 225 18.00 0.66 6.85
C LEU A 225 17.73 -0.52 5.93
N GLU A 226 16.58 -0.54 5.31
CA GLU A 226 16.25 -1.45 4.22
C GLU A 226 16.31 -0.70 2.90
N HIS A 227 16.89 -1.32 1.87
CA HIS A 227 16.96 -0.77 0.53
C HIS A 227 15.73 -1.19 -0.26
N PHE A 228 15.13 -0.25 -0.96
CA PHE A 228 14.03 -0.48 -1.87
C PHE A 228 14.30 0.13 -3.23
N SER A 229 13.83 -0.55 -4.26
CA SER A 229 13.73 -0.01 -5.60
C SER A 229 12.25 0.00 -6.02
N TYR A 230 11.82 1.10 -6.60
CA TYR A 230 10.55 1.24 -7.29
C TYR A 230 10.81 1.50 -8.76
N GLY A 231 10.18 0.74 -9.63
CA GLY A 231 10.37 0.92 -11.07
C GLY A 231 9.38 0.13 -11.90
N LEU A 232 9.59 0.21 -13.21
CA LEU A 232 8.86 -0.58 -14.19
C LEU A 232 9.41 -1.99 -14.21
N MET A 233 8.67 -2.96 -13.70
CA MET A 233 9.09 -4.35 -13.59
C MET A 233 8.07 -5.28 -14.20
N THR A 234 8.51 -6.46 -14.66
CA THR A 234 7.64 -7.50 -15.20
C THR A 234 7.18 -8.44 -14.09
N PHE A 235 5.86 -8.58 -13.94
CA PHE A 235 5.25 -9.54 -13.03
C PHE A 235 4.22 -10.38 -13.78
N GLN A 236 4.38 -11.71 -13.76
CA GLN A 236 3.53 -12.66 -14.51
C GLN A 236 3.43 -12.37 -16.01
N GLY A 237 4.47 -11.79 -16.61
CA GLY A 237 4.53 -11.47 -18.03
C GLY A 237 3.95 -10.12 -18.42
N GLU A 238 3.42 -9.36 -17.49
CA GLU A 238 2.85 -8.03 -17.70
C GLU A 238 3.69 -6.95 -16.98
N PRO A 239 3.76 -5.71 -17.50
CA PRO A 239 4.48 -4.62 -16.86
C PRO A 239 3.69 -4.02 -15.69
N TYR A 240 4.39 -3.80 -14.58
CA TYR A 240 3.86 -3.19 -13.36
C TYR A 240 4.81 -2.10 -12.83
N LEU A 241 4.27 -1.09 -12.18
CA LEU A 241 5.02 -0.39 -11.15
C LEU A 241 5.12 -1.34 -9.97
N ALA A 242 6.33 -1.75 -9.66
CA ALA A 242 6.58 -2.73 -8.61
C ALA A 242 7.69 -2.26 -7.67
N ARG A 243 7.78 -2.93 -6.54
CA ARG A 243 8.81 -2.72 -5.53
C ARG A 243 9.65 -3.99 -5.37
N THR A 244 10.95 -3.82 -5.20
CA THR A 244 11.87 -4.84 -4.66
C THR A 244 12.54 -4.30 -3.42
N GLY A 245 13.00 -5.19 -2.55
CA GLY A 245 13.73 -4.82 -1.34
C GLY A 245 14.99 -5.66 -1.17
N SER A 246 15.96 -5.18 -0.39
CA SER A 246 17.20 -5.90 -0.08
C SER A 246 16.95 -7.18 0.71
N ALA A 247 15.95 -7.18 1.57
CA ALA A 247 15.59 -8.35 2.40
C ALA A 247 14.87 -9.45 1.60
N SER A 248 14.27 -9.11 0.47
CA SER A 248 13.59 -10.06 -0.41
C SER A 248 13.76 -9.60 -1.85
N LEU A 249 14.29 -10.47 -2.70
CA LEU A 249 14.36 -10.25 -4.14
C LEU A 249 13.01 -10.42 -4.84
N ASP A 250 11.93 -10.60 -4.07
CA ASP A 250 10.59 -10.76 -4.60
C ASP A 250 10.08 -9.44 -5.19
N VAL A 251 9.59 -9.51 -6.39
CA VAL A 251 8.90 -8.38 -7.04
C VAL A 251 7.50 -8.27 -6.46
N ILE A 252 7.23 -7.16 -5.78
CA ILE A 252 5.91 -6.86 -5.20
C ILE A 252 5.20 -5.88 -6.14
N PRO A 253 4.22 -6.34 -6.93
CA PRO A 253 3.47 -5.46 -7.82
C PRO A 253 2.57 -4.52 -7.02
N LEU A 254 2.63 -3.22 -7.31
CA LEU A 254 1.81 -2.20 -6.66
C LEU A 254 0.71 -1.68 -7.57
N VAL A 255 1.07 -1.35 -8.81
CA VAL A 255 0.13 -0.80 -9.80
C VAL A 255 0.35 -1.48 -11.14
N GLY A 256 -0.72 -1.95 -11.75
CA GLY A 256 -0.64 -2.49 -13.10
C GLY A 256 -1.87 -3.30 -13.52
N PRO A 257 -1.83 -3.78 -14.76
CA PRO A 257 -0.77 -3.57 -15.75
C PRO A 257 -0.61 -2.11 -16.15
N VAL A 258 0.62 -1.68 -16.38
CA VAL A 258 0.98 -0.34 -16.88
C VAL A 258 1.45 -0.44 -18.34
N ARG A 259 1.69 0.69 -19.00
CA ARG A 259 2.25 0.69 -20.35
C ARG A 259 3.70 0.23 -20.33
N ALA A 260 4.10 -0.56 -21.32
CA ALA A 260 5.42 -1.19 -21.33
C ALA A 260 6.57 -0.18 -21.52
N ASP A 261 6.34 0.89 -22.31
CA ASP A 261 7.41 1.79 -22.71
C ASP A 261 7.52 3.04 -21.81
N ASP A 262 6.35 3.53 -21.29
CA ASP A 262 6.26 4.78 -20.54
C ASP A 262 5.25 4.69 -19.40
N GLY A 263 5.03 3.48 -18.89
CA GLY A 263 4.05 3.18 -17.84
C GLY A 263 4.37 3.82 -16.50
N VAL A 264 5.66 4.03 -16.22
CA VAL A 264 6.15 4.68 -15.00
C VAL A 264 7.16 5.75 -15.42
N ALA A 265 7.06 6.93 -14.83
CA ALA A 265 8.04 7.99 -15.04
C ALA A 265 8.26 8.77 -13.74
N PHE A 266 9.52 8.97 -13.39
CA PHE A 266 9.97 9.78 -12.28
C PHE A 266 10.61 11.08 -12.79
N ARG A 267 10.35 12.19 -12.11
CA ARG A 267 11.05 13.45 -12.28
C ARG A 267 11.50 13.94 -10.91
N TYR A 268 12.73 14.39 -10.83
CA TYR A 268 13.36 14.81 -9.59
C TYR A 268 13.64 16.30 -9.65
N LEU A 269 13.16 17.04 -8.65
CA LEU A 269 13.28 18.48 -8.61
C LEU A 269 14.04 18.92 -7.35
N ASP A 270 14.85 19.95 -7.50
CA ASP A 270 15.56 20.63 -6.41
C ASP A 270 14.64 21.61 -5.63
N ALA A 271 15.23 22.37 -4.70
CA ALA A 271 14.53 23.37 -3.90
C ALA A 271 13.90 24.51 -4.72
N ASP A 272 14.49 24.81 -5.88
CA ASP A 272 14.04 25.87 -6.77
C ASP A 272 13.02 25.37 -7.80
N GLY A 273 12.73 24.05 -7.79
CA GLY A 273 11.80 23.41 -8.73
C GLY A 273 12.43 23.07 -10.08
N ASN A 274 13.75 23.11 -10.21
CA ASN A 274 14.45 22.69 -11.42
C ASN A 274 14.73 21.18 -11.37
N GLU A 275 14.76 20.55 -12.55
CA GLU A 275 15.17 19.14 -12.64
C GLU A 275 16.63 18.97 -12.18
N THR A 276 16.85 17.95 -11.35
CA THR A 276 18.17 17.63 -10.81
C THR A 276 18.46 16.14 -10.89
N THR A 277 19.70 15.78 -11.12
CA THR A 277 20.26 14.43 -11.02
C THR A 277 21.14 14.27 -9.79
N THR A 278 21.32 15.34 -9.01
CA THR A 278 22.10 15.31 -7.77
C THR A 278 21.24 14.78 -6.66
N LEU A 279 21.50 13.55 -6.21
CA LEU A 279 20.68 12.82 -5.22
C LEU A 279 20.43 13.63 -3.94
N ALA A 280 21.46 14.28 -3.42
CA ALA A 280 21.37 15.10 -2.19
C ALA A 280 20.58 16.40 -2.37
N ALA A 281 20.33 16.84 -3.61
CA ALA A 281 19.58 18.05 -3.92
C ALA A 281 18.09 17.78 -4.19
N ILE A 282 17.68 16.52 -4.29
CA ILE A 282 16.29 16.15 -4.56
C ILE A 282 15.43 16.59 -3.40
N GLN A 283 14.42 17.43 -3.66
CA GLN A 283 13.42 17.81 -2.66
C GLN A 283 12.01 17.37 -3.05
N THR A 284 11.80 17.17 -4.33
CA THR A 284 10.50 16.76 -4.85
C THR A 284 10.66 15.65 -5.86
N VAL A 285 9.84 14.63 -5.74
CA VAL A 285 9.72 13.54 -6.71
C VAL A 285 8.33 13.60 -7.32
N GLU A 286 8.25 13.81 -8.63
CA GLU A 286 7.00 13.68 -9.38
C GLU A 286 6.93 12.28 -9.98
N VAL A 287 5.89 11.56 -9.67
CA VAL A 287 5.67 10.20 -10.17
C VAL A 287 4.46 10.19 -11.07
N THR A 288 4.64 9.74 -12.30
CA THR A 288 3.54 9.55 -13.25
C THR A 288 3.40 8.08 -13.58
N VAL A 289 2.18 7.56 -13.40
CA VAL A 289 1.83 6.18 -13.75
C VAL A 289 0.77 6.18 -14.84
N ARG A 290 1.01 5.41 -15.91
CA ARG A 290 0.10 5.24 -17.04
C ARG A 290 -0.30 3.78 -17.15
N THR A 291 -1.55 3.49 -16.83
CA THR A 291 -2.09 2.13 -16.90
C THR A 291 -2.41 1.73 -18.34
N ALA A 292 -2.31 0.44 -18.62
CA ALA A 292 -2.80 -0.17 -19.84
C ALA A 292 -3.88 -1.19 -19.47
N SER A 293 -5.10 -1.00 -19.96
CA SER A 293 -6.15 -2.02 -19.85
C SER A 293 -6.12 -2.90 -21.10
N GLY A 294 -6.37 -4.20 -20.94
CA GLY A 294 -6.61 -5.10 -22.07
C GLY A 294 -7.90 -4.79 -22.82
N ALA A 295 -8.80 -4.01 -22.22
CA ALA A 295 -10.06 -3.60 -22.85
C ALA A 295 -9.86 -2.45 -23.83
N ARG A 296 -10.65 -2.50 -24.90
CA ARG A 296 -10.69 -1.45 -25.92
C ARG A 296 -11.99 -0.69 -25.83
N ASP A 297 -11.92 0.61 -26.04
CA ASP A 297 -13.11 1.44 -26.20
C ASP A 297 -13.84 1.11 -27.54
N PRO A 298 -15.05 1.62 -27.78
CA PRO A 298 -15.77 1.44 -29.03
C PRO A 298 -15.01 1.88 -30.28
N SER A 299 -14.01 2.76 -30.15
CA SER A 299 -13.12 3.21 -31.23
C SER A 299 -11.90 2.29 -31.45
N GLY A 300 -11.75 1.24 -30.62
CA GLY A 300 -10.66 0.28 -30.70
C GLY A 300 -9.38 0.70 -29.97
N ARG A 301 -9.37 1.83 -29.26
CA ARG A 301 -8.23 2.30 -28.48
C ARG A 301 -8.17 1.56 -27.14
N LEU A 302 -6.98 1.21 -26.70
CA LEU A 302 -6.78 0.68 -25.34
C LEU A 302 -7.24 1.72 -24.31
N ILE A 303 -8.02 1.25 -23.36
CA ILE A 303 -8.45 2.07 -22.24
C ILE A 303 -7.25 2.17 -21.29
N GLY A 304 -6.75 3.37 -21.09
CA GLY A 304 -5.68 3.66 -20.15
C GLY A 304 -6.05 4.91 -19.35
N ASP A 305 -5.47 5.01 -18.17
CA ASP A 305 -5.56 6.20 -17.33
C ASP A 305 -4.15 6.65 -16.96
N SER A 306 -3.98 7.91 -16.64
CA SER A 306 -2.71 8.48 -16.20
C SER A 306 -2.96 9.26 -14.92
N LEU A 307 -2.17 8.97 -13.90
CA LEU A 307 -2.20 9.70 -12.65
C LEU A 307 -0.77 10.14 -12.31
N SER A 308 -0.64 11.40 -11.90
CA SER A 308 0.61 11.95 -11.40
C SER A 308 0.45 12.37 -9.96
N VAL A 309 1.49 12.16 -9.17
CA VAL A 309 1.57 12.61 -7.78
C VAL A 309 2.88 13.36 -7.57
N VAL A 310 2.83 14.42 -6.77
CA VAL A 310 3.99 15.20 -6.34
C VAL A 310 4.27 14.86 -4.89
N ILE A 311 5.49 14.46 -4.61
CA ILE A 311 5.93 13.99 -3.30
C ILE A 311 7.09 14.85 -2.86
N HIS A 312 6.97 15.50 -1.71
CA HIS A 312 8.06 16.25 -1.11
C HIS A 312 8.79 15.35 -0.11
N ALA A 313 10.09 15.18 -0.33
CA ALA A 313 10.97 14.50 0.60
C ALA A 313 11.15 15.34 1.87
N ARG A 314 11.56 14.69 2.94
CA ARG A 314 11.82 15.36 4.23
C ARG A 314 13.15 16.10 4.13
N ASN A 315 13.16 17.36 4.60
CA ASN A 315 14.40 18.16 4.77
C ASN A 315 14.99 17.97 6.16
#